data_912404c641a6934c5dec7165b2682515
#
_entry.id   912404c641a6934c5dec7165b2682515
#
_cell.length_a   1.000
_cell.length_b   1.000
_cell.length_c   1.000
_cell.angle_alpha   90.00
_cell.angle_beta   90.00
_cell.angle_gamma   90.00
#
_symmetry.space_group_name_H-M   'P 1'
#
loop_
_entity.id
_entity.type
_entity.pdbx_description
1 polymer ?
#
loop_
_entity_poly.entity_id
_entity_poly.type
_entity_poly.pdbx_seq_one_letter_code
_entity_poly.pdbx_strand_id
1 'polypeptide(L)'
;MPAFALIFMMLLSPLVKAVSFSTMIDDLSLSELELTFSESKVASVLGSSGKDLTKDEQRAAAVLVSAGILSPDDLLSAARVASKYQQFQLSQAGKSDHLIGPFGASVTHTRLNRIGDHSELLKEQAFITSLQQLLSRGVITGYDLRKVNINDGFDPQKTLTYSHSSIVHLKQLSTLLKSEGVDGLLYAAPKISAFLFRDEWGEPPDNVEELKDGTRVVNGKEWVVFFEFESSVEKSKFHRVVTTYAKKDLENQPGLIADAWWQPFYYSETLVEDFAHINLVLLKSNTTEATLTVLPEKVMRVKSALDNGGWEITVEDVWVNKPFYRFLQGGYK
;
A
#
# COMPACT_ATOMS: atom_id res chain seq x y z
N MET A 1 61.75 -37.74 -8.98
CA MET A 1 60.85 -37.56 -7.83
C MET A 1 60.38 -36.10 -7.82
N PRO A 2 59.16 -35.77 -8.16
CA PRO A 2 58.68 -34.37 -8.04
C PRO A 2 58.02 -34.19 -6.68
N ALA A 3 58.40 -33.09 -6.02
CA ALA A 3 57.85 -32.65 -4.75
C ALA A 3 56.43 -32.15 -4.92
N PHE A 4 55.49 -32.71 -4.15
CA PHE A 4 54.12 -32.20 -3.99
C PHE A 4 54.17 -30.95 -3.12
N ALA A 5 53.90 -29.79 -3.72
CA ALA A 5 53.59 -28.56 -2.98
C ALA A 5 52.12 -28.61 -2.55
N LEU A 6 51.87 -28.79 -1.25
CA LEU A 6 50.59 -28.70 -0.62
C LEU A 6 50.20 -27.20 -0.51
N ILE A 7 49.37 -26.70 -1.40
CA ILE A 7 48.78 -25.38 -1.28
C ILE A 7 47.71 -25.45 -0.19
N PHE A 8 48.04 -24.91 0.98
CA PHE A 8 47.11 -24.65 2.08
C PHE A 8 46.22 -23.47 1.71
N MET A 9 45.08 -23.77 1.09
CA MET A 9 44.07 -22.76 0.81
C MET A 9 43.38 -22.40 2.12
N MET A 10 43.93 -21.39 2.83
CA MET A 10 43.23 -20.74 3.95
C MET A 10 41.92 -20.15 3.42
N LEU A 11 40.82 -20.84 3.66
CA LEU A 11 39.49 -20.28 3.58
C LEU A 11 39.40 -19.19 4.64
N LEU A 12 39.70 -17.96 4.26
CA LEU A 12 39.26 -16.74 4.96
C LEU A 12 37.74 -16.74 4.86
N SER A 13 37.07 -17.38 5.84
CA SER A 13 35.67 -17.11 6.09
C SER A 13 35.56 -15.63 6.42
N PRO A 14 34.90 -14.79 5.61
CA PRO A 14 34.65 -13.43 6.04
C PRO A 14 33.86 -13.55 7.35
N LEU A 15 34.36 -12.91 8.42
CA LEU A 15 33.60 -12.68 9.62
C LEU A 15 32.33 -11.94 9.16
N VAL A 16 31.24 -12.67 8.95
CA VAL A 16 29.94 -12.08 8.74
C VAL A 16 29.61 -11.38 10.05
N LYS A 17 29.78 -10.05 10.06
CA LYS A 17 29.42 -9.22 11.19
C LYS A 17 27.95 -9.56 11.48
N ALA A 18 27.63 -10.03 12.69
CA ALA A 18 26.26 -10.35 13.06
C ALA A 18 25.43 -9.08 12.85
N VAL A 19 24.55 -9.10 11.87
CA VAL A 19 23.63 -7.98 11.60
C VAL A 19 22.57 -8.03 12.71
N SER A 20 22.37 -6.92 13.43
CA SER A 20 21.35 -6.84 14.47
C SER A 20 19.94 -6.86 13.88
N PHE A 21 18.94 -7.31 14.64
CA PHE A 21 17.53 -7.24 14.20
C PHE A 21 17.11 -5.80 13.92
N SER A 22 17.57 -4.83 14.74
CA SER A 22 17.33 -3.40 14.50
C SER A 22 17.86 -2.96 13.13
N THR A 23 19.11 -3.28 12.81
CA THR A 23 19.66 -2.97 11.47
C THR A 23 18.83 -3.61 10.35
N MET A 24 18.34 -4.84 10.54
CA MET A 24 17.53 -5.52 9.52
C MET A 24 16.20 -4.79 9.28
N ILE A 25 15.49 -4.39 10.33
CA ILE A 25 14.22 -3.67 10.17
C ILE A 25 14.42 -2.27 9.59
N ASP A 26 15.53 -1.59 9.90
CA ASP A 26 15.90 -0.30 9.32
C ASP A 26 16.14 -0.43 7.81
N ASP A 27 16.96 -1.39 7.40
CA ASP A 27 17.23 -1.68 5.98
C ASP A 27 15.97 -2.03 5.18
N LEU A 28 14.99 -2.62 5.85
CA LEU A 28 13.70 -3.01 5.27
C LEU A 28 12.65 -1.88 5.33
N SER A 29 12.96 -0.77 6.00
CA SER A 29 12.02 0.32 6.27
C SER A 29 10.80 -0.14 7.08
N LEU A 30 11.01 -0.95 8.12
CA LEU A 30 9.96 -1.50 8.98
C LEU A 30 10.06 -1.00 10.43
N SER A 31 10.99 -0.09 10.74
CA SER A 31 11.31 0.32 12.12
C SER A 31 10.12 0.93 12.85
N GLU A 32 9.28 1.74 12.18
CA GLU A 32 8.11 2.35 12.79
C GLU A 32 7.10 1.31 13.29
N LEU A 33 7.08 0.13 12.68
CA LEU A 33 6.19 -0.96 13.11
C LEU A 33 6.46 -1.44 14.53
N GLU A 34 7.66 -1.26 15.09
CA GLU A 34 7.95 -1.63 16.47
C GLU A 34 6.96 -0.99 17.44
N LEU A 35 6.49 0.23 17.15
CA LEU A 35 5.50 0.95 17.95
C LEU A 35 4.12 0.25 17.99
N THR A 36 3.85 -0.62 17.03
CA THR A 36 2.59 -1.39 16.94
C THR A 36 2.66 -2.72 17.69
N PHE A 37 3.85 -3.10 18.19
CA PHE A 37 4.08 -4.38 18.87
C PHE A 37 4.08 -4.23 20.39
N SER A 38 2.92 -4.42 21.01
CA SER A 38 2.81 -4.55 22.47
C SER A 38 3.55 -5.80 22.96
N GLU A 39 3.88 -5.85 24.26
CA GLU A 39 4.54 -7.02 24.88
C GLU A 39 3.75 -8.33 24.64
N SER A 40 2.42 -8.27 24.70
CA SER A 40 1.54 -9.42 24.46
C SER A 40 1.61 -9.88 22.99
N LYS A 41 1.64 -8.94 22.03
CA LYS A 41 1.77 -9.24 20.62
C LYS A 41 3.13 -9.85 20.30
N VAL A 42 4.21 -9.29 20.86
CA VAL A 42 5.56 -9.84 20.74
C VAL A 42 5.61 -11.28 21.25
N ALA A 43 5.07 -11.52 22.44
CA ALA A 43 5.01 -12.86 23.02
C ALA A 43 4.21 -13.84 22.17
N SER A 44 3.10 -13.39 21.57
CA SER A 44 2.28 -14.20 20.66
C SER A 44 3.04 -14.59 19.38
N VAL A 45 3.80 -13.65 18.79
CA VAL A 45 4.54 -13.87 17.55
C VAL A 45 5.77 -14.76 17.76
N LEU A 46 6.55 -14.52 18.82
CA LEU A 46 7.83 -15.21 19.05
C LEU A 46 7.69 -16.52 19.83
N GLY A 47 6.65 -16.66 20.65
CA GLY A 47 6.49 -17.80 21.55
C GLY A 47 7.71 -17.96 22.46
N SER A 48 8.25 -19.19 22.54
CA SER A 48 9.44 -19.50 23.35
C SER A 48 10.76 -19.07 22.70
N SER A 49 10.77 -18.78 21.40
CA SER A 49 12.01 -18.49 20.64
C SER A 49 12.61 -17.12 20.96
N GLY A 50 11.84 -16.23 21.58
CA GLY A 50 12.30 -14.90 21.99
C GLY A 50 12.91 -14.81 23.39
N LYS A 51 12.99 -15.90 24.16
CA LYS A 51 13.34 -15.85 25.60
C LYS A 51 14.74 -15.32 25.88
N ASP A 52 15.69 -15.56 24.98
CA ASP A 52 17.09 -15.18 25.16
C ASP A 52 17.42 -13.82 24.56
N LEU A 53 16.43 -13.15 23.96
CA LEU A 53 16.55 -11.83 23.37
C LEU A 53 16.22 -10.73 24.39
N THR A 54 16.91 -9.59 24.29
CA THR A 54 16.52 -8.37 25.01
C THR A 54 15.15 -7.86 24.54
N LYS A 55 14.49 -6.99 25.31
CA LYS A 55 13.16 -6.46 24.94
C LYS A 55 13.16 -5.74 23.58
N ASP A 56 14.21 -4.99 23.28
CA ASP A 56 14.31 -4.29 21.99
C ASP A 56 14.54 -5.28 20.84
N GLU A 57 15.42 -6.26 21.04
CA GLU A 57 15.62 -7.34 20.07
C GLU A 57 14.34 -8.16 19.82
N GLN A 58 13.54 -8.40 20.87
CA GLN A 58 12.26 -9.10 20.74
C GLN A 58 11.29 -8.37 19.85
N ARG A 59 11.16 -7.03 19.95
CA ARG A 59 10.27 -6.26 19.08
C ARG A 59 10.72 -6.32 17.63
N ALA A 60 11.99 -6.01 17.36
CA ALA A 60 12.55 -6.08 16.02
C ALA A 60 12.43 -7.49 15.41
N ALA A 61 12.71 -8.54 16.19
CA ALA A 61 12.53 -9.92 15.74
C ALA A 61 11.06 -10.24 15.43
N ALA A 62 10.11 -9.78 16.27
CA ALA A 62 8.68 -9.99 16.04
C ALA A 62 8.19 -9.29 14.76
N VAL A 63 8.70 -8.10 14.43
CA VAL A 63 8.45 -7.43 13.15
C VAL A 63 8.95 -8.29 11.99
N LEU A 64 10.19 -8.79 12.04
CA LEU A 64 10.78 -9.62 10.98
C LEU A 64 10.04 -10.94 10.78
N VAL A 65 9.56 -11.56 11.86
CA VAL A 65 8.75 -12.77 11.79
C VAL A 65 7.38 -12.47 11.15
N SER A 66 6.71 -11.40 11.55
CA SER A 66 5.43 -10.99 10.97
C SER A 66 5.56 -10.60 9.49
N ALA A 67 6.71 -10.03 9.10
CA ALA A 67 7.03 -9.73 7.71
C ALA A 67 7.37 -10.98 6.87
N GLY A 68 7.47 -12.16 7.48
CA GLY A 68 7.85 -13.40 6.79
C GLY A 68 9.32 -13.45 6.34
N ILE A 69 10.17 -12.59 6.91
CA ILE A 69 11.62 -12.60 6.65
C ILE A 69 12.31 -13.69 7.46
N LEU A 70 11.89 -13.86 8.72
CA LEU A 70 12.34 -14.90 9.63
C LEU A 70 11.14 -15.74 10.08
N SER A 71 11.43 -16.96 10.54
CA SER A 71 10.51 -17.76 11.34
C SER A 71 10.94 -17.75 12.81
N PRO A 72 10.06 -18.10 13.77
CA PRO A 72 10.47 -18.25 15.16
C PRO A 72 11.64 -19.22 15.34
N ASP A 73 11.72 -20.28 14.52
CA ASP A 73 12.79 -21.26 14.59
C ASP A 73 14.14 -20.73 14.11
N ASP A 74 14.16 -19.73 13.23
CA ASP A 74 15.40 -19.09 12.76
C ASP A 74 16.08 -18.33 13.90
N LEU A 75 15.31 -17.80 14.87
CA LEU A 75 15.83 -17.04 16.02
C LEU A 75 16.69 -17.89 16.97
N LEU A 76 16.58 -19.21 16.92
CA LEU A 76 17.37 -20.14 17.72
C LEU A 76 18.84 -20.19 17.32
N SER A 77 19.23 -19.56 16.21
CA SER A 77 20.61 -19.58 15.71
C SER A 77 20.95 -18.30 14.92
N ALA A 78 21.95 -17.57 15.40
CA ALA A 78 22.46 -16.39 14.71
C ALA A 78 22.91 -16.69 13.25
N ALA A 79 23.42 -17.89 12.99
CA ALA A 79 23.81 -18.31 11.65
C ALA A 79 22.58 -18.48 10.72
N ARG A 80 21.46 -18.99 11.24
CA ARG A 80 20.20 -19.08 10.49
C ARG A 80 19.64 -17.69 10.18
N VAL A 81 19.59 -16.80 11.16
CA VAL A 81 19.17 -15.41 10.99
C VAL A 81 19.97 -14.73 9.87
N ALA A 82 21.32 -14.80 9.93
CA ALA A 82 22.19 -14.21 8.93
C ALA A 82 21.96 -14.82 7.53
N SER A 83 21.83 -16.15 7.44
CA SER A 83 21.58 -16.85 6.17
C SER A 83 20.24 -16.46 5.56
N LYS A 84 19.17 -16.41 6.35
CA LYS A 84 17.83 -16.03 5.89
C LYS A 84 17.78 -14.58 5.40
N TYR A 85 18.40 -13.67 6.14
CA TYR A 85 18.47 -12.28 5.74
C TYR A 85 19.27 -12.09 4.45
N GLN A 86 20.41 -12.77 4.30
CA GLN A 86 21.19 -12.77 3.06
C GLN A 86 20.37 -13.34 1.88
N GLN A 87 19.66 -14.44 2.06
CA GLN A 87 18.76 -14.98 1.05
C GLN A 87 17.69 -13.99 0.63
N PHE A 88 17.10 -13.28 1.60
CA PHE A 88 16.13 -12.22 1.33
C PHE A 88 16.76 -11.11 0.49
N GLN A 89 17.94 -10.58 0.87
CA GLN A 89 18.64 -9.53 0.12
C GLN A 89 18.95 -9.97 -1.32
N LEU A 90 19.41 -11.21 -1.52
CA LEU A 90 19.68 -11.74 -2.86
C LEU A 90 18.41 -11.90 -3.71
N SER A 91 17.26 -12.15 -3.08
CA SER A 91 15.98 -12.28 -3.79
C SER A 91 15.47 -10.98 -4.39
N GLN A 92 16.07 -9.84 -4.05
CA GLN A 92 15.65 -8.50 -4.48
C GLN A 92 16.02 -8.15 -5.94
N ALA A 93 16.61 -9.06 -6.70
CA ALA A 93 16.99 -8.81 -8.09
C ALA A 93 15.78 -8.90 -9.06
N GLY A 94 15.75 -7.97 -10.03
CA GLY A 94 14.75 -7.93 -11.11
C GLY A 94 13.62 -6.90 -10.90
N LYS A 95 12.90 -6.56 -11.96
CA LYS A 95 11.75 -5.63 -11.98
C LYS A 95 10.44 -6.38 -12.15
N SER A 96 9.36 -5.83 -11.58
CA SER A 96 7.99 -6.27 -11.80
C SER A 96 7.10 -5.04 -11.92
N ASP A 97 6.18 -5.01 -12.88
CA ASP A 97 5.24 -3.90 -13.06
C ASP A 97 4.03 -4.00 -12.13
N HIS A 98 3.82 -5.16 -11.57
CA HIS A 98 2.73 -5.46 -10.65
C HIS A 98 3.10 -6.68 -9.79
N LEU A 99 2.33 -6.93 -8.73
CA LEU A 99 2.60 -7.99 -7.78
C LEU A 99 1.35 -8.67 -7.27
N ILE A 100 1.44 -9.97 -7.11
CA ILE A 100 0.56 -10.77 -6.23
C ILE A 100 1.42 -11.47 -5.19
N GLY A 101 1.03 -11.37 -3.92
CA GLY A 101 1.71 -12.08 -2.85
C GLY A 101 0.95 -12.06 -1.53
N PRO A 102 1.24 -12.99 -0.62
CA PRO A 102 0.62 -13.03 0.71
C PRO A 102 1.02 -11.82 1.56
N PHE A 103 0.14 -11.40 2.48
CA PHE A 103 0.43 -10.34 3.44
C PHE A 103 1.63 -10.71 4.32
N GLY A 104 2.49 -9.73 4.60
CA GLY A 104 3.66 -9.90 5.45
C GLY A 104 4.71 -10.88 4.94
N ALA A 105 4.57 -11.43 3.76
CA ALA A 105 5.56 -12.35 3.20
C ALA A 105 6.77 -11.61 2.63
N SER A 106 7.96 -12.20 2.77
CA SER A 106 9.20 -11.67 2.18
C SER A 106 9.09 -11.45 0.67
N VAL A 107 8.33 -12.30 -0.03
CA VAL A 107 7.99 -12.15 -1.45
C VAL A 107 7.27 -10.84 -1.73
N THR A 108 6.27 -10.47 -0.91
CA THR A 108 5.53 -9.20 -1.03
C THR A 108 6.48 -8.01 -0.87
N HIS A 109 7.30 -7.99 0.19
CA HIS A 109 8.29 -6.93 0.40
C HIS A 109 9.27 -6.81 -0.75
N THR A 110 9.82 -7.93 -1.20
CA THR A 110 10.76 -7.98 -2.32
C THR A 110 10.15 -7.43 -3.60
N ARG A 111 8.92 -7.79 -3.92
CA ARG A 111 8.26 -7.39 -5.15
C ARG A 111 7.74 -5.96 -5.12
N LEU A 112 7.26 -5.46 -3.98
CA LEU A 112 6.87 -4.05 -3.85
C LEU A 112 8.03 -3.11 -4.17
N ASN A 113 9.29 -3.49 -3.91
CA ASN A 113 10.48 -2.74 -4.32
C ASN A 113 10.70 -2.72 -5.85
N ARG A 114 10.00 -3.55 -6.60
CA ARG A 114 10.22 -3.78 -8.04
C ARG A 114 9.02 -3.36 -8.89
N ILE A 115 7.96 -2.84 -8.28
CA ILE A 115 6.81 -2.30 -9.03
C ILE A 115 7.33 -1.23 -9.98
N GLY A 116 6.88 -1.32 -11.24
CA GLY A 116 7.23 -0.40 -12.30
C GLY A 116 6.80 1.04 -12.04
N ASP A 117 7.26 1.92 -12.88
CA ASP A 117 6.98 3.34 -12.78
C ASP A 117 5.64 3.73 -13.46
N HIS A 118 5.33 5.00 -13.39
CA HIS A 118 4.09 5.60 -13.90
C HIS A 118 4.23 6.14 -15.33
N SER A 119 5.37 5.92 -16.01
CA SER A 119 5.72 6.59 -17.26
C SER A 119 4.72 6.34 -18.39
N GLU A 120 4.19 5.12 -18.48
CA GLU A 120 3.19 4.78 -19.51
C GLU A 120 1.88 5.54 -19.29
N LEU A 121 1.42 5.68 -18.05
CA LEU A 121 0.19 6.40 -17.72
C LEU A 121 0.35 7.90 -18.00
N LEU A 122 1.53 8.46 -17.78
CA LEU A 122 1.82 9.87 -18.04
C LEU A 122 1.84 10.22 -19.54
N LYS A 123 1.87 9.25 -20.45
CA LYS A 123 1.75 9.47 -21.88
C LYS A 123 0.31 9.80 -22.31
N GLU A 124 -0.68 9.53 -21.51
CA GLU A 124 -2.11 9.73 -21.80
C GLU A 124 -2.55 11.20 -21.64
N GLN A 125 -1.75 12.15 -22.14
CA GLN A 125 -1.94 13.60 -21.91
C GLN A 125 -3.30 14.13 -22.35
N ALA A 126 -3.84 13.65 -23.46
CA ALA A 126 -5.16 14.09 -23.95
C ALA A 126 -6.27 13.68 -22.98
N PHE A 127 -6.17 12.47 -22.44
CA PHE A 127 -7.09 11.94 -21.45
C PHE A 127 -7.00 12.71 -20.13
N ILE A 128 -5.78 12.89 -19.61
CA ILE A 128 -5.50 13.66 -18.40
C ILE A 128 -6.07 15.09 -18.51
N THR A 129 -5.83 15.76 -19.66
CA THR A 129 -6.34 17.12 -19.90
C THR A 129 -7.87 17.18 -19.85
N SER A 130 -8.55 16.20 -20.42
CA SER A 130 -10.02 16.12 -20.38
C SER A 130 -10.54 15.95 -18.95
N LEU A 131 -9.88 15.11 -18.16
CA LEU A 131 -10.24 14.89 -16.73
C LEU A 131 -9.98 16.13 -15.88
N GLN A 132 -8.87 16.84 -16.11
CA GLN A 132 -8.57 18.12 -15.43
C GLN A 132 -9.60 19.19 -15.74
N GLN A 133 -10.14 19.25 -16.97
CA GLN A 133 -11.25 20.14 -17.30
C GLN A 133 -12.53 19.82 -16.53
N LEU A 134 -12.80 18.55 -16.21
CA LEU A 134 -13.94 18.18 -15.37
C LEU A 134 -13.73 18.59 -13.93
N LEU A 135 -12.49 18.49 -13.41
CA LEU A 135 -12.12 18.99 -12.07
C LEU A 135 -12.33 20.51 -11.99
N SER A 136 -11.76 21.29 -12.93
CA SER A 136 -11.84 22.75 -12.92
C SER A 136 -13.28 23.26 -13.02
N ARG A 137 -14.16 22.53 -13.73
CA ARG A 137 -15.60 22.82 -13.82
C ARG A 137 -16.40 22.36 -12.58
N GLY A 138 -15.77 21.76 -11.59
CA GLY A 138 -16.43 21.19 -10.41
C GLY A 138 -17.44 20.08 -10.73
N VAL A 139 -17.24 19.38 -11.85
CA VAL A 139 -18.05 18.22 -12.25
C VAL A 139 -17.68 16.99 -11.43
N ILE A 140 -16.39 16.82 -11.18
CA ILE A 140 -15.82 15.76 -10.36
C ILE A 140 -14.93 16.36 -9.26
N THR A 141 -14.63 15.58 -8.24
CA THR A 141 -13.72 15.97 -7.12
C THR A 141 -12.34 15.34 -7.25
N GLY A 142 -12.20 14.32 -8.07
CA GLY A 142 -10.95 13.62 -8.32
C GLY A 142 -11.11 12.55 -9.39
N TYR A 143 -9.99 12.04 -9.86
CA TYR A 143 -9.91 10.89 -10.76
C TYR A 143 -8.66 10.07 -10.48
N ASP A 144 -8.73 8.79 -10.82
CA ASP A 144 -7.58 7.90 -10.93
C ASP A 144 -7.42 7.48 -12.39
N LEU A 145 -6.17 7.27 -12.83
CA LEU A 145 -5.85 6.68 -14.12
C LEU A 145 -4.93 5.48 -13.93
N ARG A 146 -5.30 4.34 -14.49
CA ARG A 146 -4.58 3.06 -14.39
C ARG A 146 -4.67 2.27 -15.69
N LYS A 147 -3.92 1.18 -15.80
CA LYS A 147 -4.10 0.22 -16.92
C LYS A 147 -5.45 -0.48 -16.78
N VAL A 148 -6.07 -0.83 -17.92
CA VAL A 148 -7.35 -1.57 -17.92
C VAL A 148 -7.18 -2.98 -17.33
N ASN A 149 -8.27 -3.51 -16.80
CA ASN A 149 -8.41 -4.93 -16.40
C ASN A 149 -7.39 -5.41 -15.34
N ILE A 150 -6.84 -4.52 -14.52
CA ILE A 150 -5.87 -4.92 -13.49
C ILE A 150 -6.51 -5.63 -12.30
N ASN A 151 -7.84 -5.64 -12.20
CA ASN A 151 -8.62 -6.25 -11.13
C ASN A 151 -9.43 -7.48 -11.57
N ASP A 152 -9.35 -7.89 -12.83
CA ASP A 152 -10.20 -8.95 -13.41
C ASP A 152 -10.09 -10.33 -12.69
N GLY A 153 -9.04 -10.56 -11.95
CA GLY A 153 -8.82 -11.82 -11.25
C GLY A 153 -9.25 -11.84 -9.78
N PHE A 154 -9.79 -10.72 -9.26
CA PHE A 154 -10.11 -10.59 -7.84
C PHE A 154 -11.57 -10.90 -7.54
N ASP A 155 -11.83 -11.63 -6.44
CA ASP A 155 -13.18 -11.88 -5.93
C ASP A 155 -13.72 -10.59 -5.25
N PRO A 156 -14.72 -9.89 -5.84
CA PRO A 156 -15.26 -8.65 -5.30
C PRO A 156 -15.87 -8.82 -3.91
N GLN A 157 -16.35 -10.01 -3.58
CA GLN A 157 -16.90 -10.31 -2.25
C GLN A 157 -15.83 -10.24 -1.16
N LYS A 158 -14.58 -10.49 -1.53
CA LYS A 158 -13.44 -10.61 -0.60
C LYS A 158 -12.44 -9.46 -0.70
N THR A 159 -12.61 -8.56 -1.67
CA THR A 159 -11.60 -7.55 -2.00
C THR A 159 -11.94 -6.18 -1.45
N LEU A 160 -10.92 -5.47 -0.96
CA LEU A 160 -10.90 -4.03 -0.72
C LEU A 160 -9.89 -3.38 -1.65
N THR A 161 -10.24 -2.22 -2.20
CA THR A 161 -9.35 -1.40 -3.02
C THR A 161 -8.86 -0.21 -2.20
N TYR A 162 -7.56 -0.07 -2.12
CA TYR A 162 -6.83 0.97 -1.40
C TYR A 162 -5.83 1.64 -2.34
N SER A 163 -5.32 2.82 -1.99
CA SER A 163 -4.28 3.50 -2.76
C SER A 163 -3.33 4.25 -1.86
N HIS A 164 -2.07 4.26 -2.25
CA HIS A 164 -1.05 5.02 -1.51
C HIS A 164 0.14 5.40 -2.40
N SER A 165 0.78 6.54 -2.10
CA SER A 165 1.96 7.03 -2.82
C SER A 165 3.29 6.47 -2.27
N SER A 166 3.28 5.83 -1.10
CA SER A 166 4.48 5.29 -0.46
C SER A 166 4.51 3.76 -0.49
N ILE A 167 5.56 3.22 -1.11
CA ILE A 167 5.84 1.77 -1.08
C ILE A 167 6.20 1.31 0.35
N VAL A 168 6.86 2.17 1.12
CA VAL A 168 7.20 1.87 2.52
C VAL A 168 5.92 1.65 3.33
N HIS A 169 4.93 2.55 3.16
CA HIS A 169 3.63 2.39 3.77
C HIS A 169 2.98 1.04 3.42
N LEU A 170 2.98 0.65 2.14
CA LEU A 170 2.37 -0.61 1.69
C LEU A 170 3.04 -1.84 2.30
N LYS A 171 4.37 -1.84 2.45
CA LYS A 171 5.12 -2.90 3.12
C LYS A 171 4.75 -2.99 4.61
N GLN A 172 4.72 -1.85 5.27
CA GLN A 172 4.37 -1.77 6.68
C GLN A 172 2.92 -2.16 6.92
N LEU A 173 1.99 -1.69 6.09
CA LEU A 173 0.58 -2.05 6.19
C LEU A 173 0.38 -3.56 6.00
N SER A 174 1.01 -4.18 5.01
CA SER A 174 0.89 -5.64 4.80
C SER A 174 1.44 -6.44 5.99
N THR A 175 2.55 -6.00 6.57
CA THR A 175 3.15 -6.61 7.77
C THR A 175 2.26 -6.42 8.99
N LEU A 176 1.70 -5.21 9.16
CA LEU A 176 0.78 -4.89 10.24
C LEU A 176 -0.47 -5.79 10.17
N LEU A 177 -1.11 -5.89 9.00
CA LEU A 177 -2.27 -6.75 8.79
C LEU A 177 -1.98 -8.19 9.21
N LYS A 178 -0.85 -8.73 8.75
CA LYS A 178 -0.41 -10.09 9.15
C LYS A 178 -0.22 -10.22 10.65
N SER A 179 0.40 -9.24 11.29
CA SER A 179 0.63 -9.25 12.75
C SER A 179 -0.67 -9.12 13.57
N GLU A 180 -1.74 -8.60 12.97
CA GLU A 180 -3.08 -8.51 13.55
C GLU A 180 -3.97 -9.72 13.19
N GLY A 181 -3.39 -10.76 12.58
CA GLY A 181 -4.09 -11.97 12.19
C GLY A 181 -5.06 -11.79 11.03
N VAL A 182 -4.80 -10.82 10.15
CA VAL A 182 -5.50 -10.64 8.87
C VAL A 182 -4.67 -11.28 7.78
N ASP A 183 -5.23 -12.28 7.13
CA ASP A 183 -4.59 -13.02 6.06
C ASP A 183 -5.24 -12.73 4.70
N GLY A 184 -4.42 -12.80 3.64
CA GLY A 184 -4.89 -12.58 2.28
C GLY A 184 -3.76 -12.34 1.30
N LEU A 185 -4.13 -11.90 0.10
CA LEU A 185 -3.23 -11.57 -0.99
C LEU A 185 -3.22 -10.05 -1.21
N LEU A 186 -2.05 -9.52 -1.55
CA LEU A 186 -1.86 -8.14 -1.98
C LEU A 186 -1.43 -8.13 -3.45
N TYR A 187 -2.14 -7.36 -4.25
CA TYR A 187 -1.75 -7.01 -5.62
C TYR A 187 -1.65 -5.49 -5.71
N ALA A 188 -0.55 -4.99 -6.26
CA ALA A 188 -0.34 -3.55 -6.43
C ALA A 188 0.10 -3.22 -7.84
N ALA A 189 -0.44 -2.14 -8.39
CA ALA A 189 -0.08 -1.64 -9.72
C ALA A 189 0.04 -0.11 -9.73
N PRO A 190 0.87 0.47 -10.61
CA PRO A 190 0.96 1.92 -10.76
C PRO A 190 -0.39 2.55 -11.13
N LYS A 191 -0.69 3.69 -10.52
CA LYS A 191 -1.77 4.60 -10.91
C LYS A 191 -1.31 6.04 -10.78
N ILE A 192 -1.90 6.95 -11.53
CA ILE A 192 -1.84 8.38 -11.27
C ILE A 192 -3.20 8.86 -10.81
N SER A 193 -3.23 9.84 -9.94
CA SER A 193 -4.45 10.45 -9.42
C SER A 193 -4.36 11.96 -9.47
N ALA A 194 -5.51 12.60 -9.53
CA ALA A 194 -5.62 14.01 -9.23
C ALA A 194 -6.93 14.25 -8.48
N PHE A 195 -6.87 15.12 -7.47
CA PHE A 195 -8.05 15.49 -6.69
C PHE A 195 -7.95 16.93 -6.21
N LEU A 196 -9.11 17.54 -5.95
CA LEU A 196 -9.17 18.92 -5.48
C LEU A 196 -8.46 19.08 -4.14
N PHE A 197 -7.48 19.98 -4.08
CA PHE A 197 -6.88 20.42 -2.83
C PHE A 197 -7.84 21.33 -2.07
N ARG A 198 -7.81 21.24 -0.76
CA ARG A 198 -8.64 22.02 0.14
C ARG A 198 -7.79 22.80 1.12
N ASP A 199 -8.05 24.08 1.25
CA ASP A 199 -7.31 24.99 2.12
C ASP A 199 -7.35 24.56 3.58
N GLU A 200 -8.44 23.89 3.98
CA GLU A 200 -8.62 23.34 5.32
C GLU A 200 -7.59 22.24 5.67
N TRP A 201 -6.88 21.73 4.68
CA TRP A 201 -5.81 20.74 4.91
C TRP A 201 -4.48 21.39 5.30
N GLY A 202 -4.38 22.73 5.26
CA GLY A 202 -3.19 23.48 5.62
C GLY A 202 -2.33 23.84 4.40
N GLU A 203 -1.02 23.98 4.62
CA GLU A 203 -0.08 24.33 3.55
C GLU A 203 -0.06 23.28 2.44
N PRO A 204 -0.12 23.70 1.17
CA PRO A 204 -0.11 22.77 0.05
C PRO A 204 1.24 22.06 -0.07
N PRO A 205 1.24 20.74 -0.29
CA PRO A 205 2.47 20.01 -0.61
C PRO A 205 2.98 20.37 -2.02
N ASP A 206 4.23 20.03 -2.31
CA ASP A 206 4.93 20.34 -3.58
C ASP A 206 4.24 19.80 -4.84
N ASN A 207 3.37 18.81 -4.72
CA ASN A 207 2.62 18.21 -5.83
C ASN A 207 1.23 18.83 -6.05
N VAL A 208 0.94 19.98 -5.44
CA VAL A 208 -0.24 20.78 -5.74
C VAL A 208 0.03 21.69 -6.93
N GLU A 209 -0.83 21.59 -7.92
CA GLU A 209 -0.83 22.43 -9.12
C GLU A 209 -2.06 23.38 -9.09
N GLU A 210 -1.86 24.63 -9.43
CA GLU A 210 -2.95 25.57 -9.65
C GLU A 210 -3.32 25.61 -11.14
N LEU A 211 -4.56 25.24 -11.45
CA LEU A 211 -5.11 25.29 -12.79
C LEU A 211 -5.42 26.75 -13.19
N LYS A 212 -5.62 27.00 -14.49
CA LYS A 212 -5.82 28.35 -15.07
C LYS A 212 -6.98 29.14 -14.46
N ASP A 213 -7.94 28.48 -13.86
CA ASP A 213 -9.11 29.07 -13.21
C ASP A 213 -8.93 29.26 -11.69
N GLY A 214 -7.73 29.03 -11.17
CA GLY A 214 -7.41 29.10 -9.75
C GLY A 214 -7.75 27.83 -8.95
N THR A 215 -8.27 26.79 -9.59
CA THR A 215 -8.53 25.50 -8.93
C THR A 215 -7.20 24.85 -8.56
N ARG A 216 -7.03 24.48 -7.29
CA ARG A 216 -5.85 23.74 -6.81
C ARG A 216 -6.10 22.25 -6.82
N VAL A 217 -5.17 21.51 -7.40
CA VAL A 217 -5.26 20.07 -7.61
C VAL A 217 -4.00 19.39 -7.08
N VAL A 218 -4.17 18.36 -6.27
CA VAL A 218 -3.07 17.46 -5.88
C VAL A 218 -2.89 16.44 -6.98
N ASN A 219 -1.69 16.34 -7.53
CA ASN A 219 -1.33 15.31 -8.49
C ASN A 219 -0.53 14.20 -7.79
N GLY A 220 -1.01 12.97 -7.84
CA GLY A 220 -0.41 11.83 -7.18
C GLY A 220 0.17 10.80 -8.15
N LYS A 221 1.39 10.34 -7.86
CA LYS A 221 1.93 9.08 -8.39
C LYS A 221 1.78 8.06 -7.29
N GLU A 222 0.81 7.17 -7.44
CA GLU A 222 0.40 6.24 -6.41
C GLU A 222 0.41 4.81 -6.93
N TRP A 223 0.16 3.88 -6.06
CA TRP A 223 -0.16 2.50 -6.41
C TRP A 223 -1.59 2.21 -5.97
N VAL A 224 -2.40 1.68 -6.88
CA VAL A 224 -3.65 1.04 -6.50
C VAL A 224 -3.32 -0.34 -5.94
N VAL A 225 -3.97 -0.70 -4.86
CA VAL A 225 -3.73 -1.94 -4.13
C VAL A 225 -5.05 -2.66 -3.92
N PHE A 226 -5.08 -3.92 -4.35
CA PHE A 226 -6.18 -4.83 -4.08
C PHE A 226 -5.77 -5.77 -2.96
N PHE A 227 -6.50 -5.72 -1.87
CA PHE A 227 -6.38 -6.65 -0.75
C PHE A 227 -7.50 -7.69 -0.88
N GLU A 228 -7.17 -8.89 -1.36
CA GLU A 228 -8.09 -10.01 -1.39
C GLU A 228 -7.88 -10.87 -0.15
N PHE A 229 -8.90 -10.96 0.68
CA PHE A 229 -8.89 -11.69 1.94
C PHE A 229 -9.36 -13.13 1.75
N GLU A 230 -9.12 -14.00 2.73
CA GLU A 230 -9.61 -15.37 2.72
C GLU A 230 -11.15 -15.43 2.77
N SER A 231 -11.76 -14.44 3.43
CA SER A 231 -13.23 -14.34 3.54
C SER A 231 -13.68 -12.88 3.59
N SER A 232 -14.97 -12.65 3.32
CA SER A 232 -15.58 -11.32 3.40
C SER A 232 -15.54 -10.72 4.83
N VAL A 233 -15.48 -11.56 5.87
CA VAL A 233 -15.37 -11.11 7.27
C VAL A 233 -14.05 -10.41 7.54
N GLU A 234 -12.97 -10.80 6.84
CA GLU A 234 -11.67 -10.18 6.99
C GLU A 234 -11.64 -8.72 6.51
N LYS A 235 -12.56 -8.31 5.62
CA LYS A 235 -12.70 -6.89 5.25
C LYS A 235 -13.03 -6.00 6.45
N SER A 236 -13.89 -6.48 7.35
CA SER A 236 -14.19 -5.76 8.60
C SER A 236 -12.98 -5.73 9.54
N LYS A 237 -12.17 -6.79 9.58
CA LYS A 237 -10.92 -6.78 10.36
C LYS A 237 -9.92 -5.78 9.77
N PHE A 238 -9.73 -5.75 8.45
CA PHE A 238 -8.92 -4.74 7.78
C PHE A 238 -9.37 -3.33 8.19
N HIS A 239 -10.67 -3.05 8.08
CA HIS A 239 -11.24 -1.75 8.45
C HIS A 239 -10.91 -1.37 9.90
N ARG A 240 -11.07 -2.29 10.84
CA ARG A 240 -10.72 -2.05 12.25
C ARG A 240 -9.23 -1.80 12.46
N VAL A 241 -8.35 -2.59 11.83
CA VAL A 241 -6.90 -2.40 11.91
C VAL A 241 -6.52 -1.03 11.37
N VAL A 242 -6.92 -0.69 10.15
CA VAL A 242 -6.60 0.61 9.53
C VAL A 242 -7.13 1.77 10.39
N THR A 243 -8.36 1.67 10.88
CA THR A 243 -8.95 2.73 11.74
C THR A 243 -8.22 2.85 13.07
N THR A 244 -7.75 1.74 13.66
CA THR A 244 -7.01 1.74 14.92
C THR A 244 -5.65 2.41 14.78
N TYR A 245 -4.93 2.13 13.70
CA TYR A 245 -3.56 2.58 13.48
C TYR A 245 -3.44 3.85 12.62
N ALA A 246 -4.54 4.33 12.03
CA ALA A 246 -4.57 5.62 11.36
C ALA A 246 -4.23 6.74 12.35
N LYS A 247 -3.59 7.81 11.86
CA LYS A 247 -3.37 9.02 12.67
C LYS A 247 -4.72 9.53 13.20
N LYS A 248 -4.71 9.95 14.48
CA LYS A 248 -5.84 10.67 15.07
C LYS A 248 -5.63 12.19 14.86
N ASP A 249 -6.62 13.01 15.15
CA ASP A 249 -6.65 14.47 14.91
C ASP A 249 -5.60 15.30 15.68
N LEU A 250 -4.47 14.73 16.06
CA LEU A 250 -3.41 15.41 16.77
C LEU A 250 -2.25 15.70 15.80
N GLU A 251 -1.98 16.96 15.55
CA GLU A 251 -0.95 17.47 14.62
C GLU A 251 0.44 16.83 14.86
N ASN A 252 0.76 16.49 16.11
CA ASN A 252 2.05 15.94 16.50
C ASN A 252 2.01 14.43 16.78
N GLN A 253 0.96 13.72 16.44
CA GLN A 253 0.92 12.28 16.65
C GLN A 253 1.75 11.59 15.59
N PRO A 254 2.86 10.92 15.94
CA PRO A 254 3.58 10.11 14.97
C PRO A 254 2.63 9.04 14.44
N GLY A 255 2.62 8.84 13.13
CA GLY A 255 1.95 7.70 12.55
C GLY A 255 2.61 6.43 13.08
N LEU A 256 1.81 5.40 13.35
CA LEU A 256 2.31 4.09 13.80
C LEU A 256 2.86 3.26 12.64
N ILE A 257 2.67 3.73 11.41
CA ILE A 257 3.31 3.24 10.19
C ILE A 257 3.74 4.43 9.34
N ALA A 258 4.72 4.22 8.46
CA ALA A 258 5.25 5.27 7.59
C ALA A 258 4.15 5.92 6.74
N ASP A 259 4.20 7.22 6.61
CA ASP A 259 3.28 8.01 5.77
C ASP A 259 1.78 7.71 6.02
N ALA A 260 1.46 7.31 7.26
CA ALA A 260 0.08 6.99 7.61
C ALA A 260 -0.82 8.21 7.47
N TRP A 261 -1.89 8.05 6.72
CA TRP A 261 -2.96 9.04 6.62
C TRP A 261 -3.72 9.13 7.94
N TRP A 262 -4.12 10.31 8.32
CA TRP A 262 -5.07 10.47 9.40
C TRP A 262 -6.51 10.09 8.98
N GLN A 263 -6.81 10.11 7.66
CA GLN A 263 -8.08 9.65 7.07
C GLN A 263 -7.81 8.83 5.79
N PRO A 264 -7.52 7.53 5.90
CA PRO A 264 -7.29 6.68 4.75
C PRO A 264 -8.59 6.47 3.95
N PHE A 265 -8.47 6.49 2.61
CA PHE A 265 -9.58 6.28 1.68
C PHE A 265 -9.48 4.89 1.04
N TYR A 266 -10.57 4.12 1.12
CA TYR A 266 -10.68 2.82 0.49
C TYR A 266 -12.14 2.44 0.25
N TYR A 267 -12.35 1.50 -0.67
CA TYR A 267 -13.67 1.06 -1.06
C TYR A 267 -13.74 -0.47 -1.27
N SER A 268 -14.96 -0.98 -1.33
CA SER A 268 -15.28 -2.37 -1.64
C SER A 268 -16.47 -2.41 -2.60
N GLU A 269 -16.52 -3.42 -3.47
CA GLU A 269 -17.68 -3.69 -4.33
C GLU A 269 -18.86 -4.30 -3.56
N THR A 270 -18.69 -4.60 -2.29
CA THR A 270 -19.76 -5.07 -1.40
C THR A 270 -19.74 -4.30 -0.09
N LEU A 271 -20.89 -4.23 0.57
CA LEU A 271 -21.03 -3.52 1.83
C LEU A 271 -20.11 -4.09 2.91
N VAL A 272 -19.39 -3.21 3.58
CA VAL A 272 -18.53 -3.51 4.74
C VAL A 272 -18.99 -2.60 5.90
N GLU A 273 -19.44 -3.19 6.99
CA GLU A 273 -19.89 -2.46 8.20
C GLU A 273 -20.77 -1.24 7.87
N ASP A 274 -20.30 -0.05 8.18
CA ASP A 274 -21.01 1.22 8.04
C ASP A 274 -20.56 2.06 6.82
N PHE A 275 -19.97 1.41 5.80
CA PHE A 275 -19.59 2.07 4.56
C PHE A 275 -20.81 2.67 3.87
N ALA A 276 -20.59 3.78 3.17
CA ALA A 276 -21.62 4.48 2.43
C ALA A 276 -21.55 4.13 0.94
N HIS A 277 -22.70 4.02 0.32
CA HIS A 277 -22.84 3.75 -1.11
C HIS A 277 -22.43 4.96 -1.96
N ILE A 278 -21.64 4.71 -2.99
CA ILE A 278 -21.28 5.65 -4.07
C ILE A 278 -21.25 4.92 -5.41
N ASN A 279 -20.95 5.65 -6.47
CA ASN A 279 -20.71 5.08 -7.79
C ASN A 279 -19.27 5.33 -8.25
N LEU A 280 -18.70 4.34 -8.91
CA LEU A 280 -17.54 4.54 -9.78
C LEU A 280 -18.06 4.77 -11.21
N VAL A 281 -17.64 5.86 -11.83
CA VAL A 281 -17.82 6.07 -13.27
C VAL A 281 -16.50 5.75 -13.93
N LEU A 282 -16.46 4.68 -14.70
CA LEU A 282 -15.27 4.17 -15.38
C LEU A 282 -15.27 4.65 -16.83
N LEU A 283 -14.14 5.18 -17.25
CA LEU A 283 -13.90 5.66 -18.62
C LEU A 283 -12.77 4.83 -19.22
N LYS A 284 -13.09 3.97 -20.16
CA LYS A 284 -12.10 3.07 -20.78
C LYS A 284 -11.60 3.59 -22.11
N SER A 285 -10.29 3.54 -22.29
CA SER A 285 -9.60 3.58 -23.58
C SER A 285 -9.08 2.18 -23.90
N ASN A 286 -8.28 2.03 -24.97
CA ASN A 286 -7.72 0.73 -25.34
C ASN A 286 -6.75 0.15 -24.30
N THR A 287 -6.04 1.00 -23.55
CA THR A 287 -4.92 0.60 -22.67
C THR A 287 -5.07 1.11 -21.24
N THR A 288 -5.87 2.15 -21.03
CA THR A 288 -6.02 2.84 -19.77
C THR A 288 -7.48 3.01 -19.39
N GLU A 289 -7.72 3.08 -18.11
CA GLU A 289 -9.01 3.30 -17.49
C GLU A 289 -8.91 4.44 -16.50
N ALA A 290 -9.80 5.43 -16.62
CA ALA A 290 -9.99 6.40 -15.55
C ALA A 290 -11.16 6.00 -14.68
N THR A 291 -10.99 6.15 -13.37
CA THR A 291 -12.02 5.91 -12.35
C THR A 291 -12.38 7.23 -11.70
N LEU A 292 -13.66 7.60 -11.75
CA LEU A 292 -14.21 8.77 -11.09
C LEU A 292 -15.09 8.30 -9.92
N THR A 293 -14.80 8.76 -8.72
CA THR A 293 -15.64 8.48 -7.54
C THR A 293 -16.74 9.55 -7.46
N VAL A 294 -17.99 9.14 -7.49
CA VAL A 294 -19.14 10.03 -7.68
C VAL A 294 -20.26 9.69 -6.71
N LEU A 295 -20.82 10.71 -6.04
CA LEU A 295 -22.02 10.53 -5.26
C LEU A 295 -23.22 10.16 -6.17
N PRO A 296 -24.13 9.29 -5.76
CA PRO A 296 -25.23 8.78 -6.61
C PRO A 296 -26.02 9.87 -7.30
N GLU A 297 -26.34 10.94 -6.59
CA GLU A 297 -27.11 12.09 -7.12
C GLU A 297 -26.38 12.91 -8.18
N LYS A 298 -25.04 12.74 -8.30
CA LYS A 298 -24.20 13.47 -9.27
C LYS A 298 -23.89 12.65 -10.54
N VAL A 299 -24.20 11.35 -10.57
CA VAL A 299 -23.86 10.44 -11.67
C VAL A 299 -24.35 10.94 -13.02
N MET A 300 -25.62 11.35 -13.10
CA MET A 300 -26.22 11.86 -14.35
C MET A 300 -25.53 13.13 -14.85
N ARG A 301 -25.15 14.05 -13.94
CA ARG A 301 -24.38 15.25 -14.29
C ARG A 301 -23.02 14.90 -14.87
N VAL A 302 -22.31 13.94 -14.25
CA VAL A 302 -21.00 13.48 -14.72
C VAL A 302 -21.13 12.82 -16.08
N LYS A 303 -22.07 11.92 -16.27
CA LYS A 303 -22.31 11.26 -17.58
C LYS A 303 -22.60 12.29 -18.68
N SER A 304 -23.51 13.23 -18.44
CA SER A 304 -23.83 14.29 -19.42
C SER A 304 -22.63 15.17 -19.78
N ALA A 305 -21.69 15.37 -18.86
CA ALA A 305 -20.47 16.12 -19.11
C ALA A 305 -19.43 15.33 -19.94
N LEU A 306 -19.56 14.01 -19.98
CA LEU A 306 -18.66 13.07 -20.66
C LEU A 306 -19.17 12.66 -22.04
N ASP A 307 -20.46 12.82 -22.35
CA ASP A 307 -21.16 12.28 -23.56
C ASP A 307 -20.51 12.66 -24.90
N ASN A 308 -19.66 13.68 -24.94
CA ASN A 308 -18.96 14.13 -26.15
C ASN A 308 -17.52 13.62 -26.27
N GLY A 309 -17.05 12.78 -25.32
CA GLY A 309 -15.65 12.37 -25.23
C GLY A 309 -15.25 11.12 -26.02
N GLY A 310 -16.21 10.37 -26.54
CA GLY A 310 -15.93 9.11 -27.28
C GLY A 310 -15.43 7.97 -26.39
N TRP A 311 -15.69 8.04 -25.08
CA TRP A 311 -15.28 7.03 -24.10
C TRP A 311 -16.32 5.91 -23.98
N GLU A 312 -15.85 4.69 -23.72
CA GLU A 312 -16.71 3.65 -23.16
C GLU A 312 -16.95 3.98 -21.68
N ILE A 313 -18.21 4.22 -21.31
CA ILE A 313 -18.58 4.65 -19.96
C ILE A 313 -19.38 3.53 -19.28
N THR A 314 -18.85 3.02 -18.17
CA THR A 314 -19.59 2.12 -17.27
C THR A 314 -19.80 2.77 -15.90
N VAL A 315 -20.83 2.34 -15.18
CA VAL A 315 -21.12 2.82 -13.82
C VAL A 315 -21.26 1.60 -12.92
N GLU A 316 -20.52 1.58 -11.84
CA GLU A 316 -20.48 0.51 -10.87
C GLU A 316 -20.86 1.01 -9.49
N ASP A 317 -21.57 0.19 -8.73
CA ASP A 317 -21.91 0.46 -7.33
C ASP A 317 -20.78 -0.02 -6.43
N VAL A 318 -20.32 0.86 -5.52
CA VAL A 318 -19.32 0.53 -4.51
C VAL A 318 -19.66 1.16 -3.17
N TRP A 319 -19.02 0.67 -2.13
CA TRP A 319 -19.14 1.18 -0.76
C TRP A 319 -17.79 1.70 -0.28
N VAL A 320 -17.77 2.94 0.20
CA VAL A 320 -16.59 3.63 0.70
C VAL A 320 -16.66 3.81 2.21
N ASN A 321 -15.51 3.85 2.86
CA ASN A 321 -15.44 4.18 4.28
C ASN A 321 -15.87 5.64 4.55
N LYS A 322 -16.28 5.94 5.77
CA LYS A 322 -16.84 7.25 6.17
C LYS A 322 -15.96 8.45 5.83
N PRO A 323 -14.62 8.43 6.05
CA PRO A 323 -13.76 9.54 5.65
C PRO A 323 -13.86 9.85 4.16
N PHE A 324 -13.83 8.82 3.33
CA PHE A 324 -13.93 9.00 1.88
C PHE A 324 -15.29 9.56 1.46
N TYR A 325 -16.38 9.04 2.05
CA TYR A 325 -17.73 9.55 1.78
C TYR A 325 -17.88 11.02 2.14
N ARG A 326 -17.38 11.42 3.33
CA ARG A 326 -17.38 12.84 3.76
C ARG A 326 -16.62 13.73 2.81
N PHE A 327 -15.44 13.27 2.34
CA PHE A 327 -14.68 13.99 1.33
C PHE A 327 -15.51 14.28 0.07
N LEU A 328 -16.22 13.28 -0.46
CA LEU A 328 -17.06 13.43 -1.65
C LEU A 328 -18.24 14.40 -1.43
N GLN A 329 -18.72 14.54 -0.20
CA GLN A 329 -19.74 15.49 0.19
C GLN A 329 -19.20 16.91 0.40
N GLY A 330 -17.90 17.11 0.38
CA GLY A 330 -17.25 18.39 0.65
C GLY A 330 -16.87 18.60 2.12
N GLY A 331 -16.96 17.58 2.95
CA GLY A 331 -16.49 17.61 4.33
C GLY A 331 -15.01 17.16 4.41
N TYR A 332 -14.15 17.99 4.99
CA TYR A 332 -12.70 17.81 4.88
C TYR A 332 -12.00 17.49 6.21
N LYS A 333 -12.75 17.44 7.32
CA LYS A 333 -12.26 17.03 8.64
C LYS A 333 -13.18 16.03 9.32
#